data_5e15a6ef9c8e47be7c4f61d35aa591f0
#
_entry.id   5e15a6ef9c8e47be7c4f61d35aa591f0
#
_cell.length_a   1.000
_cell.length_b   1.000
_cell.length_c   1.000
_cell.angle_alpha   90.00
_cell.angle_beta   90.00
_cell.angle_gamma   90.00
#
_symmetry.space_group_name_H-M   'P 1'
#
loop_
_entity.id
_entity.type
_entity.pdbx_description
1 polymer ?
#
loop_
_entity_poly.entity_id
_entity_poly.type
_entity_poly.pdbx_seq_one_letter_code
_entity_poly.pdbx_strand_id
1 'polypeptide(L)'
;MKNPDVIVVGGGPAGAACAWFLAGQGARVSVLDRARFPRDKPCSEYLSPEASRILSVMSALAPIEEAGAAHLSGMRIRSPNGTTFQGDFVAAHGWRGYSDRGVAIRRTILDACLLDRARAAGASVEEGVRVTDVIRDSRGRVRGVCTLGEDGSNRERTAPLVVAADGLRSVISRRLCLARRARFPRRLALVTHYEGIEDVSGYGEMHVEKDGYAGIAPVGNGAVNVAVVIPARGAAALAGDRAGFLGRWIAARPHLAPRFRNARRITPVHATGPFASHAHRAWAPGVALVGDAADFFDPFTGEGIYAALRGAELLAPALLQSLSASSVVRADAALWEYDESRNKEFRGKWRVERLIGAAVSVPLLMNTAAGSLSRRKEMADLLVGVAGDFVPPREVLNVSFVTRLVVDALLGMAPLERHRSVTAANAGRVPASPAI
;
A
#
# COMPACT_ATOMS: atom_id res chain seq x y z
N MET A 1 -36.65 -10.06 9.62
CA MET A 1 -35.66 -10.23 8.52
C MET A 1 -34.84 -11.47 8.79
N LYS A 2 -34.51 -12.29 7.79
CA LYS A 2 -33.63 -13.47 7.97
C LYS A 2 -32.20 -12.98 8.31
N ASN A 3 -31.51 -13.64 9.24
CA ASN A 3 -30.13 -13.32 9.58
C ASN A 3 -29.22 -13.40 8.35
N PRO A 4 -28.18 -12.57 8.25
CA PRO A 4 -27.20 -12.68 7.16
C PRO A 4 -26.41 -14.00 7.24
N ASP A 5 -25.92 -14.47 6.09
CA ASP A 5 -25.03 -15.62 6.00
C ASP A 5 -23.59 -15.22 6.41
N VAL A 6 -23.23 -13.96 6.10
CA VAL A 6 -21.90 -13.41 6.40
C VAL A 6 -22.05 -11.97 6.93
N ILE A 7 -21.40 -11.69 8.06
CA ILE A 7 -21.16 -10.32 8.53
C ILE A 7 -19.76 -9.91 8.13
N VAL A 8 -19.63 -8.82 7.35
CA VAL A 8 -18.36 -8.19 7.00
C VAL A 8 -18.16 -6.95 7.85
N VAL A 9 -17.07 -6.90 8.59
CA VAL A 9 -16.73 -5.78 9.48
C VAL A 9 -15.71 -4.88 8.81
N GLY A 10 -16.14 -3.68 8.42
CA GLY A 10 -15.38 -2.68 7.67
C GLY A 10 -15.78 -2.62 6.19
N GLY A 11 -16.21 -1.44 5.74
CA GLY A 11 -16.63 -1.12 4.36
C GLY A 11 -15.50 -0.54 3.48
N GLY A 12 -14.21 -0.71 3.86
CA GLY A 12 -13.08 -0.34 3.00
C GLY A 12 -12.89 -1.31 1.83
N PRO A 13 -11.82 -1.16 1.02
CA PRO A 13 -11.62 -1.95 -0.20
C PRO A 13 -11.73 -3.46 0.01
N ALA A 14 -11.15 -4.00 1.10
CA ALA A 14 -11.23 -5.43 1.41
C ALA A 14 -12.66 -5.89 1.70
N GLY A 15 -13.39 -5.15 2.54
CA GLY A 15 -14.74 -5.54 2.94
C GLY A 15 -15.76 -5.32 1.83
N ALA A 16 -15.67 -4.21 1.10
CA ALA A 16 -16.55 -3.92 -0.03
C ALA A 16 -16.36 -4.94 -1.15
N ALA A 17 -15.11 -5.29 -1.49
CA ALA A 17 -14.83 -6.32 -2.48
C ALA A 17 -15.31 -7.70 -2.03
N CYS A 18 -15.05 -8.10 -0.78
CA CYS A 18 -15.55 -9.36 -0.23
C CYS A 18 -17.08 -9.43 -0.27
N ALA A 19 -17.75 -8.35 0.11
CA ALA A 19 -19.21 -8.27 0.06
C ALA A 19 -19.75 -8.35 -1.37
N TRP A 20 -19.08 -7.69 -2.33
CA TRP A 20 -19.46 -7.75 -3.73
C TRP A 20 -19.36 -9.17 -4.29
N PHE A 21 -18.22 -9.85 -4.07
CA PHE A 21 -18.02 -11.22 -4.55
C PHE A 21 -19.02 -12.20 -3.96
N LEU A 22 -19.35 -12.07 -2.68
CA LEU A 22 -20.29 -12.97 -2.00
C LEU A 22 -21.73 -12.70 -2.40
N ALA A 23 -22.17 -11.43 -2.39
CA ALA A 23 -23.54 -11.07 -2.73
C ALA A 23 -23.87 -11.39 -4.19
N GLY A 24 -22.91 -11.19 -5.11
CA GLY A 24 -23.03 -11.57 -6.51
C GLY A 24 -23.20 -13.08 -6.74
N GLN A 25 -22.85 -13.92 -5.76
CA GLN A 25 -23.09 -15.36 -5.73
C GLN A 25 -24.31 -15.76 -4.89
N GLY A 26 -25.14 -14.79 -4.52
CA GLY A 26 -26.42 -15.02 -3.81
C GLY A 26 -26.32 -15.18 -2.30
N ALA A 27 -25.14 -14.99 -1.68
CA ALA A 27 -25.02 -14.97 -0.22
C ALA A 27 -25.64 -13.70 0.36
N ARG A 28 -26.32 -13.81 1.49
CA ARG A 28 -26.86 -12.66 2.25
C ARG A 28 -25.74 -12.04 3.08
N VAL A 29 -25.23 -10.90 2.62
CA VAL A 29 -24.10 -10.22 3.25
C VAL A 29 -24.58 -8.97 3.96
N SER A 30 -24.12 -8.78 5.21
CA SER A 30 -24.27 -7.53 5.97
C SER A 30 -22.88 -6.92 6.20
N VAL A 31 -22.66 -5.72 5.67
CA VAL A 31 -21.45 -4.93 5.90
C VAL A 31 -21.72 -3.92 7.00
N LEU A 32 -20.86 -3.89 8.02
CA LEU A 32 -20.93 -2.95 9.14
C LEU A 32 -19.70 -2.05 9.11
N ASP A 33 -19.87 -0.73 8.99
CA ASP A 33 -18.75 0.22 9.12
C ASP A 33 -19.06 1.29 10.16
N ARG A 34 -18.07 1.65 10.95
CA ARG A 34 -18.17 2.70 11.97
C ARG A 34 -18.24 4.12 11.40
N ALA A 35 -17.82 4.30 10.16
CA ALA A 35 -17.83 5.58 9.47
C ALA A 35 -19.05 5.68 8.55
N ARG A 36 -19.39 6.92 8.18
CA ARG A 36 -20.29 7.23 7.08
C ARG A 36 -19.48 7.57 5.84
N PHE A 37 -19.91 7.09 4.68
CA PHE A 37 -19.24 7.34 3.42
C PHE A 37 -19.90 8.52 2.66
N PRO A 38 -19.11 9.33 1.91
CA PRO A 38 -17.67 9.23 1.70
C PRO A 38 -16.84 9.63 2.93
N ARG A 39 -15.71 8.94 3.17
CA ARG A 39 -14.84 9.21 4.31
C ARG A 39 -13.35 9.25 3.92
N ASP A 40 -12.56 10.06 4.59
CA ASP A 40 -11.11 10.03 4.47
C ASP A 40 -10.50 8.85 5.22
N LYS A 41 -9.42 8.29 4.65
CA LYS A 41 -8.54 7.33 5.31
C LYS A 41 -7.09 7.59 4.88
N PRO A 42 -6.14 7.79 5.82
CA PRO A 42 -4.73 7.96 5.48
C PRO A 42 -4.22 6.78 4.63
N CYS A 43 -3.76 7.07 3.42
CA CYS A 43 -3.34 6.09 2.41
C CYS A 43 -2.45 6.78 1.36
N SER A 44 -1.64 6.03 0.62
CA SER A 44 -0.97 6.51 -0.59
C SER A 44 -1.93 6.72 -1.77
N GLU A 45 -3.14 6.12 -1.70
CA GLU A 45 -4.20 6.23 -2.71
C GLU A 45 -3.82 5.68 -4.10
N TYR A 46 -2.75 4.91 -4.15
CA TYR A 46 -2.26 4.23 -5.33
C TYR A 46 -2.90 2.84 -5.47
N LEU A 47 -3.26 2.52 -6.71
CA LEU A 47 -3.75 1.22 -7.16
C LEU A 47 -2.81 0.71 -8.26
N SER A 48 -2.30 -0.48 -8.07
CA SER A 48 -1.39 -1.11 -9.04
C SER A 48 -2.10 -1.46 -10.36
N PRO A 49 -1.34 -1.69 -11.45
CA PRO A 49 -1.89 -2.23 -12.70
C PRO A 49 -2.79 -3.45 -12.50
N GLU A 50 -2.44 -4.39 -11.62
CA GLU A 50 -3.26 -5.56 -11.32
C GLU A 50 -4.49 -5.26 -10.44
N ALA A 51 -4.45 -4.23 -9.61
CA ALA A 51 -5.63 -3.78 -8.89
C ALA A 51 -6.74 -3.36 -9.86
N SER A 52 -6.38 -2.73 -10.99
CA SER A 52 -7.32 -2.33 -12.05
C SER A 52 -8.07 -3.52 -12.66
N ARG A 53 -7.46 -4.71 -12.73
CA ARG A 53 -8.12 -5.95 -13.15
C ARG A 53 -9.31 -6.28 -12.24
N ILE A 54 -9.09 -6.26 -10.94
CA ILE A 54 -10.14 -6.60 -9.96
C ILE A 54 -11.23 -5.53 -9.96
N LEU A 55 -10.86 -4.25 -10.07
CA LEU A 55 -11.81 -3.15 -10.20
C LEU A 55 -12.66 -3.28 -11.47
N SER A 56 -12.06 -3.72 -12.58
CA SER A 56 -12.80 -3.99 -13.82
C SER A 56 -13.81 -5.12 -13.65
N VAL A 57 -13.42 -6.23 -13.00
CA VAL A 57 -14.32 -7.33 -12.66
C VAL A 57 -15.50 -6.85 -11.81
N MET A 58 -15.26 -5.94 -10.87
CA MET A 58 -16.29 -5.35 -10.01
C MET A 58 -17.10 -4.25 -10.70
N SER A 59 -16.82 -3.94 -11.98
CA SER A 59 -17.40 -2.80 -12.72
C SER A 59 -17.17 -1.45 -11.98
N ALA A 60 -16.07 -1.34 -11.26
CA ALA A 60 -15.69 -0.16 -10.48
C ALA A 60 -14.65 0.71 -11.21
N LEU A 61 -13.87 0.15 -12.18
CA LEU A 61 -12.77 0.86 -12.79
C LEU A 61 -13.25 2.09 -13.60
N ALA A 62 -14.23 1.92 -14.49
CA ALA A 62 -14.72 3.03 -15.30
C ALA A 62 -15.30 4.19 -14.47
N PRO A 63 -16.17 3.99 -13.46
CA PRO A 63 -16.60 5.07 -12.57
C PRO A 63 -15.46 5.77 -11.82
N ILE A 64 -14.39 5.06 -11.48
CA ILE A 64 -13.22 5.63 -10.81
C ILE A 64 -12.45 6.53 -11.79
N GLU A 65 -12.28 6.11 -13.05
CA GLU A 65 -11.64 6.91 -14.10
C GLU A 65 -12.47 8.14 -14.44
N GLU A 66 -13.78 7.99 -14.60
CA GLU A 66 -14.74 9.09 -14.84
C GLU A 66 -14.74 10.12 -13.71
N ALA A 67 -14.47 9.70 -12.49
CA ALA A 67 -14.31 10.58 -11.34
C ALA A 67 -12.99 11.39 -11.35
N GLY A 68 -12.17 11.25 -12.40
CA GLY A 68 -10.97 12.02 -12.62
C GLY A 68 -9.73 11.46 -11.93
N ALA A 69 -9.61 10.13 -11.86
CA ALA A 69 -8.41 9.46 -11.33
C ALA A 69 -7.14 9.85 -12.11
N ALA A 70 -6.02 9.94 -11.41
CA ALA A 70 -4.71 10.13 -12.04
C ALA A 70 -4.14 8.80 -12.51
N HIS A 71 -3.38 8.83 -13.60
CA HIS A 71 -2.63 7.69 -14.11
C HIS A 71 -1.15 7.83 -13.81
N LEU A 72 -0.55 6.75 -13.29
CA LEU A 72 0.87 6.70 -12.96
C LEU A 72 1.57 5.72 -13.90
N SER A 73 2.58 6.20 -14.65
CA SER A 73 3.37 5.39 -15.58
C SER A 73 4.38 4.50 -14.89
N GLY A 74 4.67 4.75 -13.61
CA GLY A 74 5.67 4.02 -12.83
C GLY A 74 5.99 4.74 -11.53
N MET A 75 7.17 4.42 -10.99
CA MET A 75 7.68 4.99 -9.75
C MET A 75 9.05 5.62 -9.95
N ARG A 76 9.29 6.77 -9.30
CA ARG A 76 10.58 7.44 -9.21
C ARG A 76 11.03 7.48 -7.77
N ILE A 77 12.20 6.92 -7.49
CA ILE A 77 12.73 6.78 -6.14
C ILE A 77 14.05 7.54 -6.01
N ARG A 78 14.10 8.48 -5.07
CA ARG A 78 15.30 9.24 -4.72
C ARG A 78 15.87 8.73 -3.40
N SER A 79 17.15 8.38 -3.40
CA SER A 79 17.88 7.91 -2.21
C SER A 79 18.47 9.07 -1.39
N PRO A 80 18.93 8.82 -0.14
CA PRO A 80 19.45 9.86 0.76
C PRO A 80 20.64 10.66 0.24
N ASN A 81 21.45 10.09 -0.68
CA ASN A 81 22.57 10.80 -1.34
C ASN A 81 22.15 11.57 -2.61
N GLY A 82 20.86 11.56 -2.96
CA GLY A 82 20.34 12.27 -4.12
C GLY A 82 20.26 11.44 -5.40
N THR A 83 20.82 10.25 -5.45
CA THR A 83 20.70 9.36 -6.61
C THR A 83 19.24 8.99 -6.83
N THR A 84 18.77 9.12 -8.08
CA THR A 84 17.39 8.81 -8.45
C THR A 84 17.38 7.69 -9.47
N PHE A 85 16.47 6.73 -9.31
CA PHE A 85 16.13 5.76 -10.33
C PHE A 85 14.62 5.78 -10.60
N GLN A 86 14.27 5.34 -11.80
CA GLN A 86 12.88 5.27 -12.25
C GLN A 86 12.61 3.92 -12.87
N GLY A 87 11.48 3.31 -12.51
CA GLY A 87 10.93 2.12 -13.16
C GLY A 87 9.53 2.39 -13.66
N ASP A 88 9.19 1.77 -14.77
CA ASP A 88 7.92 1.94 -15.46
C ASP A 88 7.05 0.68 -15.32
N PHE A 89 5.72 0.84 -15.40
CA PHE A 89 4.76 -0.27 -15.37
C PHE A 89 4.56 -0.95 -16.74
N VAL A 90 5.41 -0.65 -17.69
CA VAL A 90 5.42 -1.32 -18.99
C VAL A 90 5.84 -2.78 -18.88
N ALA A 91 5.53 -3.57 -19.90
CA ALA A 91 5.96 -4.95 -19.98
C ALA A 91 7.48 -5.08 -19.78
N ALA A 92 7.90 -5.93 -18.85
CA ALA A 92 9.31 -6.16 -18.50
C ALA A 92 9.60 -7.66 -18.47
N HIS A 93 10.63 -8.09 -19.21
CA HIS A 93 11.14 -9.47 -19.21
C HIS A 93 10.06 -10.56 -19.40
N GLY A 94 9.10 -10.30 -20.32
CA GLY A 94 7.99 -11.21 -20.60
C GLY A 94 6.80 -11.12 -19.64
N TRP A 95 6.86 -10.27 -18.63
CA TRP A 95 5.77 -9.99 -17.71
C TRP A 95 5.01 -8.73 -18.12
N ARG A 96 3.68 -8.81 -18.11
CA ARG A 96 2.80 -7.69 -18.45
C ARG A 96 1.66 -7.61 -17.46
N GLY A 97 1.38 -6.40 -16.97
CA GLY A 97 0.21 -6.10 -16.15
C GLY A 97 -1.10 -6.06 -16.94
N TYR A 98 -2.21 -6.04 -16.23
CA TYR A 98 -3.53 -5.77 -16.80
C TYR A 98 -3.56 -4.42 -17.53
N SER A 99 -2.87 -3.43 -16.98
CA SER A 99 -2.66 -2.10 -17.55
C SER A 99 -1.15 -1.78 -17.55
N ASP A 100 -0.71 -0.89 -18.42
CA ASP A 100 0.63 -0.30 -18.42
C ASP A 100 0.75 0.90 -17.47
N ARG A 101 -0.27 1.18 -16.69
CA ARG A 101 -0.36 2.30 -15.74
C ARG A 101 -0.99 1.85 -14.43
N GLY A 102 -0.53 2.45 -13.34
CA GLY A 102 -1.24 2.48 -12.08
C GLY A 102 -2.32 3.57 -12.10
N VAL A 103 -3.30 3.45 -11.22
CA VAL A 103 -4.37 4.43 -11.02
C VAL A 103 -4.21 5.01 -9.62
N ALA A 104 -4.45 6.31 -9.47
CA ALA A 104 -4.45 6.95 -8.16
C ALA A 104 -5.68 7.86 -8.01
N ILE A 105 -6.41 7.67 -6.91
CA ILE A 105 -7.64 8.42 -6.62
C ILE A 105 -7.87 8.50 -5.12
N ARG A 106 -8.46 9.60 -4.68
CA ARG A 106 -8.78 9.81 -3.26
C ARG A 106 -9.66 8.69 -2.69
N ARG A 107 -9.35 8.28 -1.46
CA ARG A 107 -10.09 7.26 -0.73
C ARG A 107 -11.57 7.62 -0.51
N THR A 108 -11.90 8.90 -0.48
CA THR A 108 -13.30 9.37 -0.42
C THR A 108 -14.11 8.89 -1.63
N ILE A 109 -13.50 8.85 -2.81
CA ILE A 109 -14.14 8.41 -4.05
C ILE A 109 -14.05 6.89 -4.18
N LEU A 110 -12.84 6.32 -4.04
CA LEU A 110 -12.61 4.88 -4.19
C LEU A 110 -13.49 4.05 -3.27
N ASP A 111 -13.47 4.36 -1.96
CA ASP A 111 -14.16 3.55 -0.97
C ASP A 111 -15.68 3.65 -1.12
N ALA A 112 -16.21 4.84 -1.45
CA ALA A 112 -17.63 5.01 -1.75
C ALA A 112 -18.06 4.22 -2.99
N CYS A 113 -17.30 4.32 -4.09
CA CYS A 113 -17.57 3.57 -5.32
C CYS A 113 -17.60 2.05 -5.07
N LEU A 114 -16.60 1.50 -4.36
CA LEU A 114 -16.54 0.08 -4.05
C LEU A 114 -17.73 -0.37 -3.19
N LEU A 115 -18.11 0.43 -2.21
CA LEU A 115 -19.24 0.13 -1.32
C LEU A 115 -20.57 0.17 -2.09
N ASP A 116 -20.72 1.09 -3.05
CA ASP A 116 -21.89 1.15 -3.93
C ASP A 116 -21.95 -0.05 -4.90
N ARG A 117 -20.81 -0.55 -5.38
CA ARG A 117 -20.78 -1.82 -6.11
C ARG A 117 -21.25 -2.99 -5.25
N ALA A 118 -20.83 -3.04 -3.98
CA ALA A 118 -21.31 -4.07 -3.06
C ALA A 118 -22.83 -3.99 -2.82
N ARG A 119 -23.38 -2.77 -2.65
CA ARG A 119 -24.84 -2.55 -2.55
C ARG A 119 -25.56 -3.01 -3.82
N ALA A 120 -25.07 -2.64 -4.98
CA ALA A 120 -25.63 -3.03 -6.26
C ALA A 120 -25.63 -4.54 -6.48
N ALA A 121 -24.65 -5.27 -5.92
CA ALA A 121 -24.61 -6.73 -5.92
C ALA A 121 -25.56 -7.39 -4.91
N GLY A 122 -26.23 -6.62 -4.05
CA GLY A 122 -27.21 -7.10 -3.08
C GLY A 122 -26.75 -7.15 -1.63
N ALA A 123 -25.56 -6.63 -1.30
CA ALA A 123 -25.10 -6.54 0.08
C ALA A 123 -25.88 -5.45 0.85
N SER A 124 -26.31 -5.77 2.08
CA SER A 124 -26.82 -4.78 3.02
C SER A 124 -25.67 -4.04 3.69
N VAL A 125 -25.70 -2.71 3.71
CA VAL A 125 -24.61 -1.89 4.29
C VAL A 125 -25.19 -0.99 5.38
N GLU A 126 -24.68 -1.13 6.60
CA GLU A 126 -25.00 -0.29 7.75
C GLU A 126 -23.77 0.56 8.11
N GLU A 127 -23.89 1.87 7.97
CA GLU A 127 -22.89 2.87 8.32
C GLU A 127 -23.12 3.44 9.71
N GLY A 128 -22.09 3.96 10.39
CA GLY A 128 -22.20 4.47 11.75
C GLY A 128 -22.26 3.36 12.81
N VAL A 129 -21.96 2.12 12.46
CA VAL A 129 -22.03 0.96 13.34
C VAL A 129 -20.63 0.44 13.69
N ARG A 130 -20.23 0.61 14.93
CA ARG A 130 -18.92 0.18 15.42
C ARG A 130 -18.98 -1.23 15.99
N VAL A 131 -18.23 -2.15 15.45
CA VAL A 131 -18.01 -3.47 16.08
C VAL A 131 -17.04 -3.32 17.25
N THR A 132 -17.41 -3.86 18.41
CA THR A 132 -16.67 -3.75 19.68
C THR A 132 -16.12 -5.07 20.17
N ASP A 133 -16.78 -6.17 19.85
CA ASP A 133 -16.38 -7.52 20.26
C ASP A 133 -16.90 -8.60 19.30
N VAL A 134 -16.50 -9.86 19.52
CA VAL A 134 -16.98 -11.05 18.83
C VAL A 134 -17.90 -11.87 19.75
N ILE A 135 -18.95 -12.46 19.18
CA ILE A 135 -19.81 -13.43 19.86
C ILE A 135 -19.30 -14.82 19.54
N ARG A 136 -19.12 -15.66 20.56
CA ARG A 136 -18.67 -17.06 20.42
C ARG A 136 -19.70 -18.03 21.00
N ASP A 137 -19.79 -19.20 20.39
CA ASP A 137 -20.54 -20.30 20.98
C ASP A 137 -19.73 -21.00 22.09
N SER A 138 -20.35 -21.99 22.74
CA SER A 138 -19.75 -22.77 23.83
C SER A 138 -18.47 -23.54 23.42
N ARG A 139 -18.21 -23.70 22.11
CA ARG A 139 -17.02 -24.33 21.54
C ARG A 139 -15.97 -23.33 21.11
N GLY A 140 -16.19 -22.03 21.36
CA GLY A 140 -15.29 -20.94 21.01
C GLY A 140 -15.36 -20.48 19.54
N ARG A 141 -16.28 -21.04 18.73
CA ARG A 141 -16.50 -20.62 17.34
C ARG A 141 -17.17 -19.26 17.30
N VAL A 142 -16.67 -18.36 16.45
CA VAL A 142 -17.29 -17.07 16.21
C VAL A 142 -18.66 -17.26 15.50
N ARG A 143 -19.69 -16.61 16.04
CA ARG A 143 -21.08 -16.67 15.57
C ARG A 143 -21.69 -15.29 15.35
N GLY A 144 -20.91 -14.24 15.48
CA GLY A 144 -21.38 -12.89 15.30
C GLY A 144 -20.48 -11.86 15.95
N VAL A 145 -21.01 -10.66 16.07
CA VAL A 145 -20.30 -9.49 16.61
C VAL A 145 -21.22 -8.68 17.53
N CYS A 146 -20.61 -8.06 18.55
CA CYS A 146 -21.25 -7.00 19.33
C CYS A 146 -21.01 -5.67 18.65
N THR A 147 -22.05 -4.83 18.56
CA THR A 147 -22.01 -3.54 17.90
C THR A 147 -22.47 -2.42 18.81
N LEU A 148 -21.91 -1.24 18.61
CA LEU A 148 -22.32 0.02 19.20
C LEU A 148 -22.75 0.95 18.07
N GLY A 149 -24.03 1.35 18.08
CA GLY A 149 -24.58 2.35 17.16
C GLY A 149 -24.18 3.78 17.55
N GLU A 150 -24.36 4.74 16.65
CA GLU A 150 -24.16 6.17 16.95
C GLU A 150 -25.10 6.69 18.02
N ASP A 151 -26.29 6.07 18.15
CA ASP A 151 -27.28 6.32 19.20
C ASP A 151 -26.89 5.76 20.56
N GLY A 152 -25.72 5.17 20.71
CA GLY A 152 -25.24 4.52 21.92
C GLY A 152 -25.84 3.13 22.17
N SER A 153 -26.70 2.62 21.27
CA SER A 153 -27.30 1.29 21.42
C SER A 153 -26.26 0.17 21.21
N ASN A 154 -26.22 -0.75 22.17
CA ASN A 154 -25.48 -1.99 22.01
C ASN A 154 -26.41 -3.07 21.44
N ARG A 155 -25.96 -3.76 20.40
CA ARG A 155 -26.71 -4.84 19.75
C ARG A 155 -25.81 -6.02 19.44
N GLU A 156 -26.35 -7.21 19.52
CA GLU A 156 -25.73 -8.43 19.01
C GLU A 156 -26.20 -8.69 17.57
N ARG A 157 -25.26 -9.02 16.72
CA ARG A 157 -25.50 -9.38 15.33
C ARG A 157 -24.91 -10.77 15.09
N THR A 158 -25.73 -11.71 14.67
CA THR A 158 -25.33 -13.10 14.48
C THR A 158 -25.29 -13.50 13.01
N ALA A 159 -24.30 -14.30 12.64
CA ALA A 159 -24.15 -14.93 11.34
C ALA A 159 -23.31 -16.20 11.47
N PRO A 160 -23.49 -17.18 10.56
CA PRO A 160 -22.62 -18.35 10.48
C PRO A 160 -21.13 -18.01 10.33
N LEU A 161 -20.82 -16.93 9.57
CA LEU A 161 -19.46 -16.49 9.29
C LEU A 161 -19.30 -14.99 9.52
N VAL A 162 -18.09 -14.61 9.96
CA VAL A 162 -17.68 -13.22 10.13
C VAL A 162 -16.41 -12.96 9.31
N VAL A 163 -16.32 -11.83 8.63
CA VAL A 163 -15.11 -11.35 7.94
C VAL A 163 -14.60 -10.11 8.64
N ALA A 164 -13.37 -10.16 9.13
CA ALA A 164 -12.67 -9.01 9.67
C ALA A 164 -11.95 -8.27 8.54
N ALA A 165 -12.51 -7.14 8.10
CA ALA A 165 -11.98 -6.22 7.12
C ALA A 165 -11.81 -4.79 7.73
N ASP A 166 -11.69 -4.70 9.06
CA ASP A 166 -11.69 -3.48 9.87
C ASP A 166 -10.31 -2.80 9.96
N GLY A 167 -9.36 -3.23 9.11
CA GLY A 167 -8.10 -2.56 8.84
C GLY A 167 -7.04 -2.76 9.91
N LEU A 168 -5.98 -1.94 9.87
CA LEU A 168 -4.74 -2.06 10.68
C LEU A 168 -4.98 -2.21 12.20
N ARG A 169 -6.07 -1.65 12.72
CA ARG A 169 -6.41 -1.73 14.14
C ARG A 169 -7.58 -2.67 14.40
N SER A 170 -7.66 -3.76 13.65
CA SER A 170 -8.74 -4.74 13.73
C SER A 170 -9.08 -5.10 15.19
N VAL A 171 -10.33 -4.89 15.53
CA VAL A 171 -10.88 -5.30 16.83
C VAL A 171 -10.93 -6.82 16.89
N ILE A 172 -11.40 -7.46 15.82
CA ILE A 172 -11.57 -8.90 15.73
C ILE A 172 -10.22 -9.61 15.83
N SER A 173 -9.20 -9.18 15.06
CA SER A 173 -7.86 -9.77 15.11
C SER A 173 -7.26 -9.71 16.53
N ARG A 174 -7.49 -8.62 17.25
CA ARG A 174 -7.03 -8.46 18.65
C ARG A 174 -7.82 -9.32 19.64
N ARG A 175 -9.15 -9.38 19.51
CA ARG A 175 -10.02 -10.19 20.39
C ARG A 175 -9.75 -11.69 20.26
N LEU A 176 -9.32 -12.11 19.08
CA LEU A 176 -8.97 -13.50 18.79
C LEU A 176 -7.47 -13.80 18.99
N CYS A 177 -6.67 -12.82 19.43
CA CYS A 177 -5.21 -12.95 19.63
C CYS A 177 -4.47 -13.41 18.36
N LEU A 178 -4.98 -13.06 17.16
CA LEU A 178 -4.39 -13.46 15.88
C LEU A 178 -3.25 -12.52 15.44
N ALA A 179 -3.32 -11.24 15.81
CA ALA A 179 -2.35 -10.24 15.41
C ALA A 179 -1.02 -10.40 16.15
N ARG A 180 0.07 -10.39 15.39
CA ARG A 180 1.45 -10.25 15.88
C ARG A 180 2.02 -8.94 15.39
N ARG A 181 2.75 -8.23 16.24
CA ARG A 181 3.45 -7.00 15.87
C ARG A 181 4.90 -7.33 15.61
N ALA A 182 5.41 -6.95 14.44
CA ALA A 182 6.84 -7.00 14.20
C ALA A 182 7.57 -5.99 15.08
N ARG A 183 8.81 -6.34 15.47
CA ARG A 183 9.63 -5.46 16.30
C ARG A 183 10.26 -4.33 15.49
N PHE A 184 10.60 -4.57 14.23
CA PHE A 184 11.31 -3.65 13.35
C PHE A 184 11.09 -4.01 11.86
N PRO A 185 11.04 -3.03 10.95
CA PRO A 185 10.93 -1.60 11.20
C PRO A 185 9.52 -1.20 11.67
N ARG A 186 9.42 -0.28 12.61
CA ARG A 186 8.14 0.30 13.04
C ARG A 186 8.10 1.76 12.63
N ARG A 187 7.14 2.10 11.79
CA ARG A 187 6.96 3.46 11.24
C ARG A 187 5.52 3.91 11.40
N LEU A 188 5.33 5.21 11.29
CA LEU A 188 4.02 5.86 11.21
C LEU A 188 4.04 6.86 10.06
N ALA A 189 2.87 7.15 9.49
CA ALA A 189 2.71 8.10 8.41
C ALA A 189 1.86 9.30 8.83
N LEU A 190 2.23 10.46 8.31
CA LEU A 190 1.40 11.66 8.20
C LEU A 190 0.98 11.77 6.74
N VAL A 191 -0.31 11.91 6.49
CA VAL A 191 -0.87 11.98 5.12
C VAL A 191 -1.80 13.19 5.02
N THR A 192 -1.68 13.91 3.92
CA THR A 192 -2.56 15.03 3.56
C THR A 192 -2.53 15.26 2.06
N HIS A 193 -3.36 16.16 1.56
CA HIS A 193 -3.42 16.51 0.14
C HIS A 193 -3.08 18.00 -0.05
N TYR A 194 -2.42 18.25 -1.17
CA TYR A 194 -2.08 19.62 -1.63
C TYR A 194 -2.56 19.84 -3.06
N GLU A 195 -2.72 21.09 -3.40
CA GLU A 195 -2.82 21.60 -4.77
C GLU A 195 -1.64 22.54 -5.05
N GLY A 196 -1.22 22.64 -6.31
CA GLY A 196 -0.16 23.59 -6.72
C GLY A 196 1.25 23.18 -6.31
N ILE A 197 1.52 21.88 -6.07
CA ILE A 197 2.91 21.40 -5.95
C ILE A 197 3.55 21.46 -7.34
N GLU A 198 4.73 22.08 -7.44
CA GLU A 198 5.49 22.19 -8.68
C GLU A 198 6.16 20.86 -9.05
N ASP A 199 6.42 20.64 -10.35
CA ASP A 199 7.12 19.48 -10.91
C ASP A 199 6.50 18.11 -10.57
N VAL A 200 5.19 18.04 -10.35
CA VAL A 200 4.47 16.79 -10.22
C VAL A 200 4.32 16.14 -11.59
N SER A 201 4.81 14.93 -11.73
CA SER A 201 4.77 14.15 -12.98
C SER A 201 3.75 13.01 -12.91
N GLY A 202 3.55 12.31 -14.03
CA GLY A 202 2.77 11.06 -14.09
C GLY A 202 3.48 9.85 -13.44
N TYR A 203 4.25 10.05 -12.37
CA TYR A 203 4.94 9.03 -11.59
C TYR A 203 4.60 9.17 -10.12
N GLY A 204 4.53 8.04 -9.42
CA GLY A 204 4.63 8.04 -7.96
C GLY A 204 6.07 8.33 -7.54
N GLU A 205 6.26 9.30 -6.65
CA GLU A 205 7.59 9.68 -6.18
C GLU A 205 7.82 9.19 -4.75
N MET A 206 9.02 8.65 -4.49
CA MET A 206 9.48 8.28 -3.16
C MET A 206 10.81 8.97 -2.86
N HIS A 207 10.83 9.85 -1.88
CA HIS A 207 12.02 10.59 -1.43
C HIS A 207 12.49 10.01 -0.12
N VAL A 208 13.53 9.15 -0.18
CA VAL A 208 14.08 8.50 1.02
C VAL A 208 15.12 9.41 1.66
N GLU A 209 14.99 9.60 2.97
CA GLU A 209 15.83 10.44 3.80
C GLU A 209 16.42 9.64 4.97
N LYS A 210 17.36 10.23 5.72
CA LYS A 210 17.99 9.56 6.87
C LYS A 210 16.99 9.33 8.03
N ASP A 211 15.96 10.17 8.13
CA ASP A 211 14.97 10.20 9.22
C ASP A 211 13.57 9.73 8.79
N GLY A 212 13.42 9.19 7.58
CA GLY A 212 12.14 8.72 7.05
C GLY A 212 12.08 8.79 5.53
N TYR A 213 10.89 8.92 4.99
CA TYR A 213 10.69 9.13 3.56
C TYR A 213 9.39 9.89 3.29
N ALA A 214 9.30 10.56 2.14
CA ALA A 214 8.06 11.11 1.61
C ALA A 214 7.62 10.37 0.36
N GLY A 215 6.31 10.06 0.29
CA GLY A 215 5.62 9.67 -0.93
C GLY A 215 4.83 10.85 -1.46
N ILE A 216 4.94 11.13 -2.76
CA ILE A 216 4.21 12.20 -3.46
C ILE A 216 3.62 11.60 -4.74
N ALA A 217 2.32 11.73 -4.93
CA ALA A 217 1.67 11.25 -6.15
C ALA A 217 0.43 12.08 -6.48
N PRO A 218 0.17 12.41 -7.76
CA PRO A 218 -1.11 12.97 -8.17
C PRO A 218 -2.22 11.96 -7.90
N VAL A 219 -3.38 12.44 -7.46
CA VAL A 219 -4.56 11.60 -7.18
C VAL A 219 -5.79 12.07 -7.94
N GLY A 220 -5.57 12.81 -9.01
CA GLY A 220 -6.61 13.35 -9.86
C GLY A 220 -7.17 14.69 -9.39
N ASN A 221 -7.90 15.36 -10.28
CA ASN A 221 -8.57 16.65 -10.04
C ASN A 221 -7.65 17.74 -9.46
N GLY A 222 -6.38 17.78 -9.89
CA GLY A 222 -5.38 18.74 -9.40
C GLY A 222 -4.85 18.48 -8.00
N ALA A 223 -5.36 17.47 -7.31
CA ALA A 223 -4.92 17.10 -5.98
C ALA A 223 -3.69 16.17 -6.02
N VAL A 224 -2.79 16.37 -5.06
CA VAL A 224 -1.57 15.58 -4.87
C VAL A 224 -1.56 15.02 -3.45
N ASN A 225 -1.46 13.69 -3.32
CA ASN A 225 -1.26 13.02 -2.05
C ASN A 225 0.19 13.22 -1.60
N VAL A 226 0.37 13.61 -0.35
CA VAL A 226 1.68 13.77 0.30
C VAL A 226 1.67 12.97 1.60
N ALA A 227 2.50 11.95 1.65
CA ALA A 227 2.69 11.08 2.81
C ALA A 227 4.12 11.22 3.34
N VAL A 228 4.30 11.61 4.59
CA VAL A 228 5.61 11.58 5.26
C VAL A 228 5.62 10.44 6.27
N VAL A 229 6.55 9.51 6.10
CA VAL A 229 6.69 8.31 6.94
C VAL A 229 7.96 8.41 7.76
N ILE A 230 7.83 8.29 9.06
CA ILE A 230 8.94 8.40 10.01
C ILE A 230 9.01 7.18 10.94
N PRO A 231 10.17 6.89 11.55
CA PRO A 231 10.26 5.88 12.59
C PRO A 231 9.30 6.16 13.75
N ALA A 232 8.64 5.13 14.29
CA ALA A 232 7.64 5.27 15.35
C ALA A 232 8.18 5.90 16.65
N ARG A 233 9.51 5.87 16.88
CA ARG A 233 10.17 6.60 17.98
C ARG A 233 10.00 8.12 17.89
N GLY A 234 9.73 8.66 16.69
CA GLY A 234 9.44 10.08 16.45
C GLY A 234 8.00 10.50 16.77
N ALA A 235 7.13 9.57 17.23
CA ALA A 235 5.70 9.84 17.46
C ALA A 235 5.46 10.99 18.47
N ALA A 236 6.33 11.16 19.47
CA ALA A 236 6.20 12.24 20.44
C ALA A 236 6.31 13.64 19.79
N ALA A 237 7.11 13.78 18.74
CA ALA A 237 7.26 15.04 18.01
C ALA A 237 6.00 15.45 17.21
N LEU A 238 5.03 14.54 17.07
CA LEU A 238 3.75 14.78 16.40
C LEU A 238 2.64 15.22 17.36
N ALA A 239 2.90 15.18 18.66
CA ALA A 239 1.91 15.55 19.67
C ALA A 239 1.60 17.05 19.57
N GLY A 240 0.35 17.37 19.28
CA GLY A 240 -0.17 18.75 19.25
C GLY A 240 -0.11 19.45 17.89
N ASP A 241 0.94 19.25 17.07
CA ASP A 241 1.12 19.98 15.80
C ASP A 241 1.62 19.10 14.64
N ARG A 242 0.72 18.27 14.09
CA ARG A 242 1.04 17.41 12.93
C ARG A 242 1.31 18.21 11.67
N ALA A 243 0.60 19.31 11.50
CA ALA A 243 0.69 20.14 10.31
C ALA A 243 2.02 20.91 10.27
N GLY A 244 2.41 21.53 11.38
CA GLY A 244 3.69 22.19 11.50
C GLY A 244 4.86 21.21 11.41
N PHE A 245 4.74 20.02 12.00
CA PHE A 245 5.75 18.96 11.82
C PHE A 245 5.97 18.62 10.36
N LEU A 246 4.88 18.33 9.62
CA LEU A 246 4.95 18.00 8.19
C LEU A 246 5.57 19.14 7.38
N GLY A 247 5.16 20.38 7.62
CA GLY A 247 5.72 21.56 6.96
C GLY A 247 7.22 21.74 7.24
N ARG A 248 7.66 21.63 8.49
CA ARG A 248 9.08 21.68 8.87
C ARG A 248 9.88 20.53 8.25
N TRP A 249 9.29 19.32 8.21
CA TRP A 249 9.95 18.17 7.57
C TRP A 249 10.20 18.41 6.08
N ILE A 250 9.23 18.94 5.34
CA ILE A 250 9.35 19.30 3.91
C ILE A 250 10.36 20.45 3.74
N ALA A 251 10.22 21.52 4.52
CA ALA A 251 11.07 22.70 4.42
C ALA A 251 12.56 22.43 4.69
N ALA A 252 12.86 21.41 5.49
CA ALA A 252 14.24 20.98 5.76
C ALA A 252 14.89 20.22 4.59
N ARG A 253 14.19 19.97 3.47
CA ARG A 253 14.71 19.24 2.30
C ARG A 253 14.85 20.20 1.11
N PRO A 254 16.09 20.58 0.73
CA PRO A 254 16.34 21.56 -0.35
C PRO A 254 15.73 21.17 -1.70
N HIS A 255 15.55 19.88 -1.98
CA HIS A 255 14.96 19.38 -3.21
C HIS A 255 13.42 19.32 -3.17
N LEU A 256 12.79 19.41 -1.99
CA LEU A 256 11.34 19.44 -1.84
C LEU A 256 10.81 20.85 -1.56
N ALA A 257 11.47 21.59 -0.67
CA ALA A 257 11.00 22.89 -0.20
C ALA A 257 10.59 23.87 -1.33
N PRO A 258 11.34 24.04 -2.43
CA PRO A 258 10.95 24.92 -3.53
C PRO A 258 9.62 24.52 -4.19
N ARG A 259 9.38 23.20 -4.35
CA ARG A 259 8.18 22.65 -4.98
C ARG A 259 6.89 22.96 -4.21
N PHE A 260 7.01 23.20 -2.91
CA PHE A 260 5.87 23.48 -2.02
C PHE A 260 5.66 24.97 -1.76
N ARG A 261 6.45 25.87 -2.38
CA ARG A 261 6.40 27.33 -2.11
C ARG A 261 5.00 27.91 -2.33
N ASN A 262 4.36 27.51 -3.42
CA ASN A 262 3.04 27.98 -3.81
C ASN A 262 1.94 26.94 -3.56
N ALA A 263 2.29 25.79 -2.95
CA ALA A 263 1.35 24.72 -2.72
C ALA A 263 0.40 25.02 -1.55
N ARG A 264 -0.88 24.75 -1.76
CA ARG A 264 -1.94 24.92 -0.76
C ARG A 264 -2.40 23.57 -0.24
N ARG A 265 -2.30 23.35 1.06
CA ARG A 265 -2.86 22.15 1.68
C ARG A 265 -4.39 22.20 1.68
N ILE A 266 -5.04 21.15 1.19
CA ILE A 266 -6.49 21.10 1.01
C ILE A 266 -7.20 20.13 1.96
N THR A 267 -6.46 19.32 2.73
CA THR A 267 -7.04 18.43 3.76
C THR A 267 -6.30 18.54 5.09
N PRO A 268 -6.93 18.14 6.21
CA PRO A 268 -6.23 17.98 7.48
C PRO A 268 -5.08 16.96 7.38
N VAL A 269 -4.06 17.10 8.24
CA VAL A 269 -2.98 16.12 8.35
C VAL A 269 -3.44 14.96 9.23
N HIS A 270 -3.62 13.79 8.64
CA HIS A 270 -3.97 12.55 9.33
C HIS A 270 -2.74 11.75 9.69
N ALA A 271 -2.75 11.10 10.86
CA ALA A 271 -1.70 10.18 11.28
C ALA A 271 -2.22 8.74 11.31
N THR A 272 -1.41 7.81 10.83
CA THR A 272 -1.70 6.37 10.86
C THR A 272 -0.46 5.56 11.23
N GLY A 273 -0.67 4.37 11.79
CA GLY A 273 0.40 3.50 12.30
C GLY A 273 0.27 3.25 13.80
N PRO A 274 1.31 2.73 14.47
CA PRO A 274 2.50 2.19 13.82
C PRO A 274 2.21 0.94 13.01
N PHE A 275 2.92 0.84 11.88
CA PHE A 275 2.81 -0.27 10.95
C PHE A 275 3.52 -1.55 11.44
N ALA A 276 3.64 -2.56 10.59
CA ALA A 276 4.22 -3.86 10.86
C ALA A 276 3.34 -4.73 11.77
N SER A 277 2.08 -4.93 11.36
CA SER A 277 1.17 -5.92 11.91
C SER A 277 1.06 -7.12 10.97
N HIS A 278 1.05 -8.33 11.51
CA HIS A 278 0.92 -9.57 10.77
C HIS A 278 0.11 -10.56 11.59
N ALA A 279 -0.91 -11.18 11.02
CA ALA A 279 -1.62 -12.27 11.65
C ALA A 279 -0.81 -13.57 11.51
N HIS A 280 -0.68 -14.35 12.59
CA HIS A 280 -0.03 -15.66 12.51
C HIS A 280 -0.86 -16.68 11.71
N ARG A 281 -2.14 -16.42 11.57
CA ARG A 281 -3.11 -17.03 10.66
C ARG A 281 -4.23 -16.06 10.37
N ALA A 282 -4.74 -16.04 9.15
CA ALA A 282 -5.82 -15.14 8.76
C ALA A 282 -7.21 -15.74 8.94
N TRP A 283 -7.37 -16.72 9.85
CA TRP A 283 -8.63 -17.34 10.17
C TRP A 283 -8.70 -17.84 11.61
N ALA A 284 -9.91 -18.09 12.08
CA ALA A 284 -10.23 -18.89 13.24
C ALA A 284 -11.62 -19.52 13.02
N PRO A 285 -12.07 -20.47 13.86
CA PRO A 285 -13.40 -21.07 13.69
C PRO A 285 -14.50 -20.02 13.53
N GLY A 286 -15.17 -20.02 12.35
CA GLY A 286 -16.25 -19.09 11.99
C GLY A 286 -15.84 -17.69 11.60
N VAL A 287 -14.55 -17.40 11.44
CA VAL A 287 -14.07 -16.05 11.06
C VAL A 287 -12.85 -16.10 10.16
N ALA A 288 -12.77 -15.17 9.20
CA ALA A 288 -11.59 -14.92 8.39
C ALA A 288 -11.18 -13.43 8.44
N LEU A 289 -9.88 -13.16 8.25
CA LEU A 289 -9.31 -11.82 8.20
C LEU A 289 -8.86 -11.50 6.77
N VAL A 290 -9.06 -10.25 6.32
CA VAL A 290 -8.68 -9.81 4.98
C VAL A 290 -8.16 -8.37 4.99
N GLY A 291 -7.25 -8.05 4.05
CA GLY A 291 -6.59 -6.75 3.96
C GLY A 291 -5.74 -6.44 5.19
N ASP A 292 -5.65 -5.17 5.59
CA ASP A 292 -4.83 -4.72 6.72
C ASP A 292 -5.20 -5.38 8.07
N ALA A 293 -6.39 -5.98 8.19
CA ALA A 293 -6.79 -6.74 9.38
C ALA A 293 -5.98 -8.04 9.52
N ALA A 294 -5.54 -8.60 8.39
CA ALA A 294 -4.65 -9.75 8.32
C ALA A 294 -3.17 -9.30 8.38
N ASP A 295 -2.74 -8.43 7.47
CA ASP A 295 -1.34 -7.98 7.36
C ASP A 295 -1.22 -6.56 6.85
N PHE A 296 -0.26 -5.85 7.42
CA PHE A 296 0.24 -4.58 6.91
C PHE A 296 1.68 -4.36 7.37
N PHE A 297 2.63 -4.37 6.44
CA PHE A 297 4.06 -4.23 6.77
C PHE A 297 4.53 -2.79 6.70
N ASP A 298 4.60 -2.22 5.50
CA ASP A 298 5.10 -0.85 5.29
C ASP A 298 4.42 -0.24 4.05
N PRO A 299 4.02 1.04 4.09
CA PRO A 299 3.34 1.67 2.95
C PRO A 299 4.27 2.03 1.77
N PHE A 300 5.56 1.72 1.83
CA PHE A 300 6.56 2.15 0.83
C PHE A 300 6.23 1.66 -0.59
N THR A 301 5.80 0.42 -0.74
CA THR A 301 5.46 -0.17 -2.06
C THR A 301 4.07 0.23 -2.56
N GLY A 302 3.20 0.75 -1.69
CA GLY A 302 1.85 1.19 -2.04
C GLY A 302 0.83 0.05 -2.28
N GLU A 303 1.17 -1.20 -2.06
CA GLU A 303 0.40 -2.40 -2.44
C GLU A 303 -0.83 -2.71 -1.57
N GLY A 304 -1.09 -1.94 -0.51
CA GLY A 304 -2.14 -2.25 0.47
C GLY A 304 -3.56 -2.37 -0.12
N ILE A 305 -3.90 -1.59 -1.14
CA ILE A 305 -5.22 -1.66 -1.79
C ILE A 305 -5.32 -2.92 -2.65
N TYR A 306 -4.29 -3.25 -3.43
CA TYR A 306 -4.26 -4.51 -4.18
C TYR A 306 -4.38 -5.72 -3.25
N ALA A 307 -3.59 -5.77 -2.18
CA ALA A 307 -3.65 -6.85 -1.20
C ALA A 307 -5.05 -6.99 -0.56
N ALA A 308 -5.76 -5.87 -0.36
CA ALA A 308 -7.14 -5.87 0.12
C ALA A 308 -8.12 -6.47 -0.91
N LEU A 309 -8.04 -6.03 -2.18
CA LEU A 309 -8.90 -6.51 -3.26
C LEU A 309 -8.61 -7.97 -3.60
N ARG A 310 -7.33 -8.34 -3.79
CA ARG A 310 -6.91 -9.70 -4.10
C ARG A 310 -7.19 -10.67 -2.95
N GLY A 311 -6.98 -10.22 -1.72
CA GLY A 311 -7.33 -11.00 -0.54
C GLY A 311 -8.83 -11.32 -0.47
N ALA A 312 -9.69 -10.38 -0.85
CA ALA A 312 -11.14 -10.58 -0.93
C ALA A 312 -11.52 -11.57 -2.05
N GLU A 313 -10.87 -11.44 -3.23
CA GLU A 313 -11.06 -12.37 -4.36
C GLU A 313 -10.65 -13.81 -3.99
N LEU A 314 -9.59 -13.99 -3.21
CA LEU A 314 -9.16 -15.30 -2.70
C LEU A 314 -10.08 -15.84 -1.58
N LEU A 315 -10.64 -14.95 -0.74
CA LEU A 315 -11.45 -15.33 0.41
C LEU A 315 -12.87 -15.77 0.01
N ALA A 316 -13.46 -15.11 -0.99
CA ALA A 316 -14.87 -15.34 -1.32
C ALA A 316 -15.22 -16.80 -1.65
N PRO A 317 -14.46 -17.55 -2.47
CA PRO A 317 -14.72 -18.97 -2.72
C PRO A 317 -14.69 -19.82 -1.45
N ALA A 318 -13.73 -19.57 -0.55
CA ALA A 318 -13.61 -20.29 0.72
C ALA A 318 -14.79 -20.04 1.66
N LEU A 319 -15.32 -18.81 1.69
CA LEU A 319 -16.54 -18.49 2.47
C LEU A 319 -17.77 -19.20 1.89
N LEU A 320 -17.94 -19.22 0.56
CA LEU A 320 -19.05 -19.94 -0.08
C LEU A 320 -18.97 -21.44 0.19
N GLN A 321 -17.76 -22.02 0.09
CA GLN A 321 -17.52 -23.41 0.45
C GLN A 321 -17.80 -23.67 1.93
N SER A 322 -17.41 -22.77 2.83
CA SER A 322 -17.70 -22.86 4.26
C SER A 322 -19.21 -22.78 4.55
N LEU A 323 -19.96 -21.94 3.83
CA LEU A 323 -21.41 -21.84 3.99
C LEU A 323 -22.16 -23.09 3.53
N SER A 324 -21.68 -23.74 2.45
CA SER A 324 -22.29 -24.94 1.88
C SER A 324 -21.81 -26.24 2.55
N ALA A 325 -20.87 -26.15 3.48
CA ALA A 325 -20.26 -27.31 4.11
C ALA A 325 -21.25 -28.11 4.95
N SER A 326 -21.22 -29.44 4.82
CA SER A 326 -22.10 -30.38 5.55
C SER A 326 -21.72 -30.54 7.03
N SER A 327 -20.57 -30.00 7.47
CA SER A 327 -20.12 -30.05 8.86
C SER A 327 -19.25 -28.83 9.22
N VAL A 328 -19.20 -28.52 10.52
CA VAL A 328 -18.35 -27.44 11.06
C VAL A 328 -16.87 -27.67 10.74
N VAL A 329 -16.40 -28.91 10.75
CA VAL A 329 -15.01 -29.27 10.45
C VAL A 329 -14.68 -28.92 9.00
N ARG A 330 -15.56 -29.26 8.05
CA ARG A 330 -15.37 -28.90 6.63
C ARG A 330 -15.48 -27.39 6.42
N ALA A 331 -16.38 -26.73 7.13
CA ALA A 331 -16.50 -25.26 7.07
C ALA A 331 -15.21 -24.57 7.53
N ASP A 332 -14.58 -25.03 8.58
CA ASP A 332 -13.32 -24.47 9.09
C ASP A 332 -12.12 -24.87 8.22
N ALA A 333 -12.15 -26.06 7.59
CA ALA A 333 -11.14 -26.46 6.61
C ALA A 333 -11.10 -25.51 5.40
N ALA A 334 -12.24 -25.05 4.89
CA ALA A 334 -12.29 -24.06 3.83
C ALA A 334 -11.63 -22.72 4.22
N LEU A 335 -11.79 -22.27 5.47
CA LEU A 335 -11.13 -21.06 5.97
C LEU A 335 -9.61 -21.25 6.14
N TRP A 336 -9.18 -22.45 6.51
CA TRP A 336 -7.75 -22.81 6.54
C TRP A 336 -7.15 -22.83 5.12
N GLU A 337 -7.85 -23.41 4.14
CA GLU A 337 -7.42 -23.41 2.73
C GLU A 337 -7.26 -21.99 2.17
N TYR A 338 -8.12 -21.06 2.57
CA TYR A 338 -7.93 -19.64 2.26
C TYR A 338 -6.61 -19.10 2.81
N ASP A 339 -6.28 -19.38 4.07
CA ASP A 339 -5.03 -18.90 4.67
C ASP A 339 -3.79 -19.48 3.96
N GLU A 340 -3.82 -20.75 3.56
CA GLU A 340 -2.76 -21.35 2.75
C GLU A 340 -2.64 -20.70 1.38
N SER A 341 -3.77 -20.47 0.70
CA SER A 341 -3.81 -19.80 -0.62
C SER A 341 -3.27 -18.36 -0.54
N ARG A 342 -3.67 -17.63 0.50
CA ARG A 342 -3.19 -16.30 0.79
C ARG A 342 -1.68 -16.28 1.10
N ASN A 343 -1.21 -17.20 1.91
CA ASN A 343 0.21 -17.33 2.21
C ASN A 343 1.04 -17.64 0.95
N LYS A 344 0.52 -18.48 0.06
CA LYS A 344 1.16 -18.77 -1.24
C LYS A 344 1.22 -17.53 -2.12
N GLU A 345 0.15 -16.77 -2.20
CA GLU A 345 0.05 -15.53 -3.00
C GLU A 345 1.02 -14.45 -2.50
N PHE A 346 1.00 -14.13 -1.20
CA PHE A 346 1.65 -12.94 -0.68
C PHE A 346 3.03 -13.18 -0.04
N ARG A 347 3.45 -14.43 0.24
CA ARG A 347 4.73 -14.71 0.91
C ARG A 347 5.94 -14.10 0.20
N GLY A 348 5.97 -14.15 -1.12
CA GLY A 348 7.05 -13.56 -1.92
C GLY A 348 7.08 -12.04 -1.76
N LYS A 349 5.93 -11.39 -1.84
CA LYS A 349 5.76 -9.94 -1.67
C LYS A 349 6.20 -9.48 -0.29
N TRP A 350 5.76 -10.14 0.77
CA TRP A 350 6.19 -9.83 2.14
C TRP A 350 7.70 -9.90 2.33
N ARG A 351 8.39 -10.78 1.59
CA ARG A 351 9.86 -10.84 1.61
C ARG A 351 10.46 -9.60 0.94
N VAL A 352 9.95 -9.21 -0.24
CA VAL A 352 10.39 -8.00 -0.94
C VAL A 352 10.14 -6.76 -0.10
N GLU A 353 8.94 -6.58 0.46
CA GLU A 353 8.59 -5.46 1.34
C GLU A 353 9.52 -5.34 2.56
N ARG A 354 9.86 -6.49 3.19
CA ARG A 354 10.80 -6.50 4.31
C ARG A 354 12.22 -6.10 3.90
N LEU A 355 12.68 -6.55 2.73
CA LEU A 355 13.99 -6.18 2.19
C LEU A 355 14.04 -4.70 1.84
N ILE A 356 13.02 -4.18 1.16
CA ILE A 356 12.88 -2.74 0.87
C ILE A 356 12.81 -1.95 2.18
N GLY A 357 11.99 -2.38 3.13
CA GLY A 357 11.87 -1.72 4.43
C GLY A 357 13.18 -1.67 5.22
N ALA A 358 14.01 -2.71 5.13
CA ALA A 358 15.36 -2.74 5.68
C ALA A 358 16.30 -1.78 4.93
N ALA A 359 16.30 -1.81 3.60
CA ALA A 359 17.13 -0.92 2.76
C ALA A 359 16.79 0.56 3.03
N VAL A 360 15.50 0.92 3.07
CA VAL A 360 15.02 2.27 3.41
C VAL A 360 15.47 2.72 4.81
N SER A 361 15.68 1.77 5.73
CA SER A 361 16.13 2.08 7.10
C SER A 361 17.64 2.32 7.21
N VAL A 362 18.42 1.90 6.21
CA VAL A 362 19.89 1.96 6.22
C VAL A 362 20.36 2.77 5.00
N PRO A 363 20.75 4.04 5.18
CA PRO A 363 21.10 4.94 4.07
C PRO A 363 22.13 4.35 3.10
N LEU A 364 23.13 3.62 3.60
CA LEU A 364 24.16 3.00 2.76
C LEU A 364 23.53 1.96 1.80
N LEU A 365 22.65 1.08 2.29
CA LEU A 365 21.99 0.08 1.46
C LEU A 365 21.09 0.73 0.41
N MET A 366 20.34 1.77 0.81
CA MET A 366 19.46 2.48 -0.11
C MET A 366 20.23 3.22 -1.20
N ASN A 367 21.34 3.90 -0.84
CA ASN A 367 22.22 4.59 -1.80
C ASN A 367 22.85 3.61 -2.79
N THR A 368 23.33 2.46 -2.28
CA THR A 368 23.92 1.38 -3.08
C THR A 368 22.90 0.82 -4.09
N ALA A 369 21.72 0.48 -3.63
CA ALA A 369 20.64 -0.01 -4.48
C ALA A 369 20.23 1.02 -5.55
N ALA A 370 20.04 2.28 -5.15
CA ALA A 370 19.70 3.35 -6.06
C ALA A 370 20.78 3.58 -7.12
N GLY A 371 22.06 3.54 -6.75
CA GLY A 371 23.17 3.66 -7.67
C GLY A 371 23.24 2.54 -8.71
N SER A 372 22.90 1.31 -8.35
CA SER A 372 22.81 0.18 -9.28
C SER A 372 21.58 0.30 -10.20
N LEU A 373 20.42 0.56 -9.62
CA LEU A 373 19.14 0.67 -10.35
C LEU A 373 19.10 1.87 -11.30
N SER A 374 19.78 2.98 -10.99
CA SER A 374 19.85 4.15 -11.87
C SER A 374 20.64 3.88 -13.17
N ARG A 375 21.55 2.91 -13.16
CA ARG A 375 22.34 2.50 -14.33
C ARG A 375 21.68 1.36 -15.12
N ARG A 376 20.70 0.66 -14.55
CA ARG A 376 20.06 -0.51 -15.15
C ARG A 376 18.55 -0.38 -15.14
N LYS A 377 18.04 0.30 -16.17
CA LYS A 377 16.60 0.53 -16.35
C LYS A 377 15.77 -0.76 -16.25
N GLU A 378 16.24 -1.85 -16.85
CA GLU A 378 15.57 -3.15 -16.83
C GLU A 378 15.38 -3.71 -15.41
N MET A 379 16.39 -3.54 -14.53
CA MET A 379 16.27 -3.96 -13.14
C MET A 379 15.32 -3.06 -12.34
N ALA A 380 15.32 -1.76 -12.66
CA ALA A 380 14.36 -0.82 -12.05
C ALA A 380 12.93 -1.15 -12.48
N ASP A 381 12.68 -1.47 -13.75
CA ASP A 381 11.37 -1.86 -14.28
C ASP A 381 10.89 -3.17 -13.64
N LEU A 382 11.75 -4.19 -13.47
CA LEU A 382 11.41 -5.41 -12.76
C LEU A 382 10.99 -5.14 -11.30
N LEU A 383 11.77 -4.32 -10.58
CA LEU A 383 11.46 -3.98 -9.19
C LEU A 383 10.13 -3.23 -9.08
N VAL A 384 9.90 -2.26 -9.96
CA VAL A 384 8.66 -1.48 -10.01
C VAL A 384 7.49 -2.35 -10.52
N GLY A 385 7.74 -3.30 -11.42
CA GLY A 385 6.76 -4.29 -11.86
C GLY A 385 6.30 -5.23 -10.73
N VAL A 386 7.18 -5.56 -9.76
CA VAL A 386 6.78 -6.28 -8.53
C VAL A 386 5.84 -5.42 -7.70
N ALA A 387 6.13 -4.11 -7.52
CA ALA A 387 5.23 -3.17 -6.86
C ALA A 387 3.95 -2.88 -7.67
N GLY A 388 3.97 -3.14 -8.98
CA GLY A 388 2.81 -3.12 -9.89
C GLY A 388 1.96 -4.38 -9.84
N ASP A 389 2.39 -5.39 -9.08
CA ASP A 389 1.70 -6.67 -8.86
C ASP A 389 1.67 -7.62 -10.08
N PHE A 390 2.37 -7.32 -11.17
CA PHE A 390 2.40 -8.15 -12.38
C PHE A 390 3.72 -8.91 -12.60
N VAL A 391 4.82 -8.49 -11.95
CA VAL A 391 6.07 -9.25 -11.95
C VAL A 391 6.14 -10.12 -10.69
N PRO A 392 6.37 -11.44 -10.82
CA PRO A 392 6.49 -12.30 -9.65
C PRO A 392 7.69 -11.90 -8.78
N PRO A 393 7.56 -11.89 -7.44
CA PRO A 393 8.63 -11.54 -6.51
C PRO A 393 9.92 -12.33 -6.67
N ARG A 394 9.86 -13.56 -7.21
CA ARG A 394 11.04 -14.40 -7.49
C ARG A 394 12.01 -13.76 -8.49
N GLU A 395 11.54 -12.88 -9.37
CA GLU A 395 12.38 -12.21 -10.38
C GLU A 395 13.38 -11.22 -9.74
N VAL A 396 13.04 -10.67 -8.55
CA VAL A 396 13.91 -9.78 -7.79
C VAL A 396 14.53 -10.45 -6.55
N LEU A 397 14.03 -11.62 -6.15
CA LEU A 397 14.55 -12.40 -5.04
C LEU A 397 15.58 -13.47 -5.46
N ASN A 398 15.91 -13.57 -6.76
CA ASN A 398 16.89 -14.54 -7.25
C ASN A 398 18.33 -14.05 -7.05
N VAL A 399 19.26 -15.01 -7.01
CA VAL A 399 20.69 -14.75 -6.78
C VAL A 399 21.27 -13.81 -7.85
N SER A 400 20.89 -13.98 -9.13
CA SER A 400 21.38 -13.16 -10.23
C SER A 400 21.03 -11.68 -10.05
N PHE A 401 19.77 -11.36 -9.70
CA PHE A 401 19.35 -9.98 -9.45
C PHE A 401 20.11 -9.36 -8.26
N VAL A 402 20.19 -10.09 -7.14
CA VAL A 402 20.88 -9.62 -5.93
C VAL A 402 22.39 -9.44 -6.20
N THR A 403 23.02 -10.39 -6.88
CA THR A 403 24.45 -10.28 -7.23
C THR A 403 24.73 -9.08 -8.13
N ARG A 404 23.92 -8.86 -9.16
CA ARG A 404 24.05 -7.67 -10.04
C ARG A 404 23.88 -6.38 -9.25
N LEU A 405 22.90 -6.33 -8.33
CA LEU A 405 22.69 -5.16 -7.47
C LEU A 405 23.91 -4.83 -6.62
N VAL A 406 24.62 -5.85 -6.09
CA VAL A 406 25.80 -5.69 -5.23
C VAL A 406 27.07 -5.43 -6.05
N VAL A 407 27.30 -6.16 -7.14
CA VAL A 407 28.50 -6.01 -7.98
C VAL A 407 28.57 -4.63 -8.60
N ASP A 408 27.45 -4.12 -9.13
CA ASP A 408 27.40 -2.76 -9.68
C ASP A 408 27.66 -1.68 -8.64
N ALA A 409 27.27 -1.95 -7.39
CA ALA A 409 27.58 -1.08 -6.27
C ALA A 409 29.09 -1.03 -5.98
N LEU A 410 29.77 -2.18 -6.00
CA LEU A 410 31.21 -2.28 -5.78
C LEU A 410 31.99 -1.64 -6.93
N LEU A 411 31.56 -1.86 -8.17
CA LEU A 411 32.19 -1.24 -9.37
C LEU A 411 31.97 0.27 -9.42
N GLY A 412 30.81 0.77 -8.93
CA GLY A 412 30.54 2.20 -8.83
C GLY A 412 31.29 2.91 -7.68
N MET A 413 31.88 2.16 -6.76
CA MET A 413 32.73 2.66 -5.68
C MET A 413 34.23 2.70 -6.06
N ALA A 414 34.64 2.17 -7.26
CA ALA A 414 35.98 2.34 -7.74
C ALA A 414 36.28 3.85 -7.89
N PRO A 415 37.39 4.35 -7.34
CA PRO A 415 37.68 5.78 -7.42
C PRO A 415 37.82 6.17 -8.90
N LEU A 416 37.12 7.21 -9.32
CA LEU A 416 37.40 7.92 -10.57
C LEU A 416 38.88 8.24 -10.56
N GLU A 417 39.60 7.59 -11.46
CA GLU A 417 41.04 7.84 -11.65
C GLU A 417 41.26 9.34 -11.81
N ARG A 418 42.14 9.85 -10.96
CA ARG A 418 42.60 11.22 -10.97
C ARG A 418 42.96 11.58 -12.42
N HIS A 419 42.27 12.55 -13.01
CA HIS A 419 42.76 13.28 -14.14
C HIS A 419 44.17 13.76 -13.76
N ARG A 420 45.19 13.08 -14.28
CA ARG A 420 46.57 13.60 -14.30
C ARG A 420 46.52 14.91 -15.07
N SER A 421 46.66 16.00 -14.36
CA SER A 421 47.01 17.29 -14.90
C SER A 421 48.36 17.09 -15.69
N VAL A 422 48.24 17.06 -16.99
CA VAL A 422 49.38 17.27 -17.85
C VAL A 422 49.69 18.75 -17.78
N THR A 423 50.58 19.10 -16.89
CA THR A 423 51.28 20.40 -16.91
C THR A 423 52.14 20.43 -18.19
N ALA A 424 51.69 21.22 -19.16
CA ALA A 424 52.46 21.60 -20.29
C ALA A 424 53.62 22.52 -19.86
N ALA A 425 54.81 21.91 -19.73
CA ALA A 425 56.04 22.67 -19.80
C ALA A 425 56.42 22.73 -21.29
N ASN A 426 56.19 23.85 -21.90
CA ASN A 426 57.06 24.31 -23.01
C ASN A 426 56.96 25.83 -23.11
N ALA A 427 57.93 26.48 -22.50
CA ALA A 427 58.27 27.87 -22.77
C ALA A 427 59.19 27.93 -23.98
N GLY A 428 58.98 28.86 -24.87
CA GLY A 428 60.01 29.45 -25.68
C GLY A 428 60.05 29.08 -27.16
N ARG A 429 59.54 29.98 -27.98
CA ARG A 429 60.29 30.70 -29.04
C ARG A 429 59.34 31.53 -29.89
N VAL A 430 59.51 32.82 -29.78
CA VAL A 430 59.01 33.83 -30.73
C VAL A 430 59.94 33.82 -31.92
N PRO A 431 59.50 33.81 -33.16
CA PRO A 431 60.24 34.36 -34.31
C PRO A 431 59.65 35.68 -34.70
N ALA A 432 60.54 36.64 -34.91
CA ALA A 432 60.34 37.99 -35.39
C ALA A 432 59.67 38.03 -36.78
N SER A 433 58.82 39.07 -36.95
CA SER A 433 58.27 39.54 -38.19
C SER A 433 59.30 40.23 -39.02
N PRO A 434 59.28 40.14 -40.38
CA PRO A 434 59.85 41.21 -41.23
C PRO A 434 58.70 42.05 -41.78
N ALA A 435 58.97 43.37 -41.75
CA ALA A 435 58.26 44.36 -42.46
C ALA A 435 58.42 44.24 -44.00
N ILE A 436 57.34 44.41 -44.72
CA ILE A 436 57.08 45.42 -45.78
C ILE A 436 55.54 45.44 -46.01
#